data_ff9b0778b350ae6be2628aa03b3e8155
#
_entry.id   ff9b0778b350ae6be2628aa03b3e8155
#
_cell.length_a   1.000
_cell.length_b   1.000
_cell.length_c   1.000
_cell.angle_alpha   90.00
_cell.angle_beta   90.00
_cell.angle_gamma   90.00
#
_symmetry.space_group_name_H-M   'P 1'
#
loop_
_entity.id
_entity.type
_entity.pdbx_description
1 polymer ?
#
loop_
_entity_poly.entity_id
_entity_poly.type
_entity_poly.pdbx_seq_one_letter_code
_entity_poly.pdbx_strand_id
1 'polypeptide(L)'
;RDAIIQHGTMTMTRRSVLEELGWADWCICEDAELGLRVFEKGLSAAYYHDSYGKGLMPDTFIDFKKQRFRWAYGAIQIIKRHTASLLRGKDTELTRGQRYHFLAGWLPWVADGMNIFFTVGALLWSAAMIIVPTRVDPPLLIFAIPPLALFVFKVGKIIFLYRRAVGVNLKDAFCAALAGLALSHTIAKAVLYGFFTSSIPFFRTPKNADNHGFWVAISEARE
;
A
#
# COMPACT_ATOMS: atom_id res chain seq x y z
N ARG A 1 -15.88 -2.07 15.10
CA ARG A 1 -15.27 -0.79 15.50
C ARG A 1 -15.55 0.33 14.51
N ASP A 2 -16.40 0.09 13.57
CA ASP A 2 -16.92 1.07 12.63
C ASP A 2 -15.83 1.96 12.00
N ALA A 3 -14.84 1.31 11.39
CA ALA A 3 -13.76 1.94 10.68
C ALA A 3 -13.40 1.05 9.48
N ILE A 4 -13.83 1.44 8.30
CA ILE A 4 -13.66 0.69 7.06
C ILE A 4 -12.96 1.59 6.06
N ILE A 5 -11.81 1.16 5.54
CA ILE A 5 -11.23 1.78 4.36
C ILE A 5 -12.03 1.28 3.16
N GLN A 6 -12.77 2.16 2.54
CA GLN A 6 -13.60 1.84 1.39
C GLN A 6 -12.74 1.44 0.19
N HIS A 7 -13.18 0.42 -0.52
CA HIS A 7 -12.65 0.01 -1.82
C HIS A 7 -13.74 0.25 -2.86
N GLY A 8 -13.39 0.73 -4.04
CA GLY A 8 -14.36 1.13 -5.08
C GLY A 8 -15.22 -0.02 -5.64
N THR A 9 -14.84 -1.27 -5.38
CA THR A 9 -15.56 -2.45 -5.84
C THR A 9 -16.58 -2.91 -4.81
N MET A 10 -17.81 -3.22 -5.24
CA MET A 10 -18.91 -3.71 -4.37
C MET A 10 -19.22 -2.81 -3.17
N THR A 11 -19.12 -1.52 -3.37
CA THR A 11 -19.49 -0.52 -2.37
C THR A 11 -20.77 0.18 -2.79
N MET A 12 -21.69 0.36 -1.85
CA MET A 12 -22.91 1.10 -2.01
C MET A 12 -22.90 2.30 -1.08
N THR A 13 -23.06 3.50 -1.64
CA THR A 13 -23.16 4.75 -0.88
C THR A 13 -24.57 5.32 -1.06
N ARG A 14 -25.17 5.84 0.01
CA ARG A 14 -26.44 6.53 -0.09
C ARG A 14 -26.31 7.73 -1.04
N ARG A 15 -27.28 7.89 -1.94
CA ARG A 15 -27.26 8.96 -2.93
C ARG A 15 -27.14 10.35 -2.29
N SER A 16 -27.91 10.63 -1.24
CA SER A 16 -27.83 11.90 -0.51
C SER A 16 -26.44 12.20 0.05
N VAL A 17 -25.75 11.19 0.58
CA VAL A 17 -24.37 11.32 1.10
C VAL A 17 -23.39 11.59 -0.04
N LEU A 18 -23.57 10.91 -1.17
CA LEU A 18 -22.71 11.12 -2.34
C LEU A 18 -22.93 12.51 -2.97
N GLU A 19 -24.20 12.99 -3.02
CA GLU A 19 -24.52 14.34 -3.51
C GLU A 19 -23.96 15.43 -2.59
N GLU A 20 -23.96 15.21 -1.27
CA GLU A 20 -23.40 16.14 -0.29
C GLU A 20 -21.87 16.19 -0.32
N LEU A 21 -21.21 15.02 -0.31
CA LEU A 21 -19.75 14.93 -0.20
C LEU A 21 -19.04 15.06 -1.55
N GLY A 22 -19.64 14.54 -2.63
CA GLY A 22 -19.01 14.46 -3.95
C GLY A 22 -17.79 13.55 -4.01
N TRP A 23 -17.23 13.40 -5.18
CA TRP A 23 -15.94 12.70 -5.38
C TRP A 23 -14.77 13.68 -5.23
N ALA A 24 -13.66 13.19 -4.70
CA ALA A 24 -12.44 13.96 -4.58
C ALA A 24 -11.64 13.87 -5.91
N ASP A 25 -11.76 14.88 -6.76
CA ASP A 25 -11.07 14.98 -8.05
C ASP A 25 -9.54 15.15 -7.92
N TRP A 26 -9.08 15.58 -6.76
CA TRP A 26 -7.66 15.73 -6.42
C TRP A 26 -7.00 14.43 -5.96
N CYS A 27 -7.77 13.38 -5.63
CA CYS A 27 -7.28 12.12 -5.08
C CYS A 27 -7.40 10.98 -6.10
N ILE A 28 -6.31 10.25 -6.31
CA ILE A 28 -6.32 9.09 -7.23
C ILE A 28 -7.01 7.85 -6.63
N CYS A 29 -7.27 7.85 -5.32
CA CYS A 29 -8.04 6.86 -4.59
C CYS A 29 -9.27 7.52 -3.98
N GLU A 30 -10.11 8.05 -4.84
CA GLU A 30 -11.32 8.81 -4.53
C GLU A 30 -12.32 8.02 -3.69
N ASP A 31 -12.35 6.71 -3.85
CA ASP A 31 -13.17 5.77 -3.10
C ASP A 31 -12.76 5.70 -1.62
N ALA A 32 -11.48 5.50 -1.36
CA ALA A 32 -10.94 5.43 -0.01
C ALA A 32 -11.03 6.80 0.71
N GLU A 33 -10.86 7.88 -0.03
CA GLU A 33 -11.01 9.25 0.47
C GLU A 33 -12.45 9.57 0.82
N LEU A 34 -13.40 9.24 -0.06
CA LEU A 34 -14.84 9.38 0.22
C LEU A 34 -15.25 8.59 1.47
N GLY A 35 -14.76 7.34 1.60
CA GLY A 35 -14.99 6.51 2.77
C GLY A 35 -14.52 7.17 4.07
N LEU A 36 -13.37 7.85 4.06
CA LEU A 36 -12.89 8.60 5.22
C LEU A 36 -13.82 9.77 5.55
N ARG A 37 -14.22 10.57 4.55
CA ARG A 37 -15.13 11.73 4.77
C ARG A 37 -16.50 11.33 5.29
N VAL A 38 -17.01 10.16 4.91
CA VAL A 38 -18.25 9.61 5.48
C VAL A 38 -18.11 9.49 7.00
N PHE A 39 -17.00 8.95 7.49
CA PHE A 39 -16.75 8.84 8.94
C PHE A 39 -16.40 10.18 9.59
N GLU A 40 -15.72 11.08 8.90
CA GLU A 40 -15.45 12.45 9.40
C GLU A 40 -16.73 13.25 9.67
N LYS A 41 -17.80 12.93 8.97
CA LYS A 41 -19.15 13.48 9.17
C LYS A 41 -19.98 12.74 10.24
N GLY A 42 -19.39 11.80 10.96
CA GLY A 42 -20.10 11.00 11.98
C GLY A 42 -21.08 9.97 11.40
N LEU A 43 -21.04 9.73 10.09
CA LEU A 43 -21.83 8.68 9.46
C LEU A 43 -21.16 7.32 9.66
N SER A 44 -21.91 6.24 9.47
CA SER A 44 -21.45 4.88 9.67
C SER A 44 -21.45 4.09 8.37
N ALA A 45 -20.68 3.00 8.34
CA ALA A 45 -20.65 2.04 7.23
C ALA A 45 -20.78 0.61 7.75
N ALA A 46 -21.50 -0.23 7.02
CA ALA A 46 -21.61 -1.65 7.33
C ALA A 46 -20.70 -2.46 6.40
N TYR A 47 -19.98 -3.42 6.97
CA TYR A 47 -19.17 -4.37 6.21
C TYR A 47 -19.83 -5.73 6.24
N TYR A 48 -20.06 -6.28 5.06
CA TYR A 48 -20.55 -7.65 4.87
C TYR A 48 -19.39 -8.53 4.42
N HIS A 49 -19.26 -9.68 5.07
CA HIS A 49 -18.15 -10.59 4.80
C HIS A 49 -18.34 -11.42 3.52
N ASP A 50 -19.57 -11.55 3.06
CA ASP A 50 -19.91 -12.31 1.88
C ASP A 50 -19.47 -11.59 0.60
N SER A 51 -18.96 -12.35 -0.36
CA SER A 51 -18.56 -11.83 -1.66
C SER A 51 -19.71 -11.93 -2.65
N TYR A 52 -20.23 -10.81 -3.10
CA TYR A 52 -21.35 -10.72 -4.04
C TYR A 52 -20.91 -10.58 -5.50
N GLY A 53 -19.61 -10.55 -5.77
CA GLY A 53 -19.12 -10.39 -7.14
C GLY A 53 -17.64 -10.76 -7.27
N LYS A 54 -17.21 -10.86 -8.52
CA LYS A 54 -15.81 -11.12 -8.89
C LYS A 54 -15.34 -10.03 -9.84
N GLY A 55 -14.09 -9.62 -9.71
CA GLY A 55 -13.45 -8.68 -10.61
C GLY A 55 -12.24 -9.30 -11.31
N LEU A 56 -11.90 -8.76 -12.47
CA LEU A 56 -10.67 -9.13 -13.15
C LEU A 56 -9.48 -8.49 -12.44
N MET A 57 -8.47 -9.31 -12.19
CA MET A 57 -7.16 -8.84 -11.71
C MET A 57 -6.35 -8.29 -12.91
N PRO A 58 -5.32 -7.47 -12.69
CA PRO A 58 -4.37 -7.14 -13.74
C PRO A 58 -3.68 -8.42 -14.27
N ASP A 59 -3.55 -8.53 -15.59
CA ASP A 59 -3.02 -9.74 -16.23
C ASP A 59 -1.48 -9.77 -16.21
N THR A 60 -0.84 -8.60 -16.17
CA THR A 60 0.62 -8.49 -16.16
C THR A 60 1.13 -7.97 -14.81
N PHE A 61 2.38 -8.33 -14.48
CA PHE A 61 3.06 -7.80 -13.30
C PHE A 61 3.24 -6.28 -13.37
N ILE A 62 3.45 -5.73 -14.58
CA ILE A 62 3.56 -4.29 -14.81
C ILE A 62 2.27 -3.57 -14.44
N ASP A 63 1.13 -4.09 -14.88
CA ASP A 63 -0.14 -3.48 -14.56
C ASP A 63 -0.49 -3.62 -13.07
N PHE A 64 -0.06 -4.72 -12.46
CA PHE A 64 -0.13 -4.90 -11.02
C PHE A 64 0.74 -3.87 -10.28
N LYS A 65 1.99 -3.62 -10.75
CA LYS A 65 2.86 -2.54 -10.24
C LYS A 65 2.19 -1.18 -10.34
N LYS A 66 1.63 -0.82 -11.51
CA LYS A 66 0.92 0.45 -11.74
C LYS A 66 -0.27 0.61 -10.79
N GLN A 67 -1.03 -0.46 -10.57
CA GLN A 67 -2.15 -0.45 -9.64
C GLN A 67 -1.67 -0.20 -8.20
N ARG A 68 -0.62 -0.91 -7.74
CA ARG A 68 -0.06 -0.75 -6.39
C ARG A 68 0.58 0.61 -6.19
N PHE A 69 1.24 1.14 -7.23
CA PHE A 69 1.74 2.50 -7.23
C PHE A 69 0.63 3.52 -6.95
N ARG A 70 -0.49 3.43 -7.67
CA ARG A 70 -1.63 4.34 -7.48
C ARG A 70 -2.18 4.27 -6.05
N TRP A 71 -2.35 3.07 -5.52
CA TRP A 71 -2.87 2.90 -4.17
C TRP A 71 -1.95 3.48 -3.09
N ALA A 72 -0.65 3.24 -3.20
CA ALA A 72 0.32 3.80 -2.28
C ALA A 72 0.40 5.34 -2.40
N TYR A 73 0.39 5.86 -3.62
CA TYR A 73 0.39 7.30 -3.87
C TYR A 73 -0.88 7.97 -3.31
N GLY A 74 -2.07 7.41 -3.61
CA GLY A 74 -3.34 7.92 -3.11
C GLY A 74 -3.45 7.88 -1.59
N ALA A 75 -2.92 6.84 -0.95
CA ALA A 75 -2.85 6.78 0.52
C ALA A 75 -2.08 7.97 1.11
N ILE A 76 -0.95 8.36 0.49
CA ILE A 76 -0.17 9.53 0.93
C ILE A 76 -0.92 10.84 0.67
N GLN A 77 -1.61 10.96 -0.46
CA GLN A 77 -2.46 12.14 -0.72
C GLN A 77 -3.52 12.29 0.37
N ILE A 78 -4.22 11.21 0.73
CA ILE A 78 -5.24 11.21 1.78
C ILE A 78 -4.64 11.60 3.13
N ILE A 79 -3.55 10.96 3.54
CA ILE A 79 -2.87 11.28 4.82
C ILE A 79 -2.47 12.75 4.87
N LYS A 80 -1.89 13.30 3.81
CA LYS A 80 -1.49 14.71 3.74
C LYS A 80 -2.68 15.65 3.91
N ARG A 81 -3.76 15.40 3.18
CA ARG A 81 -4.96 16.25 3.18
C ARG A 81 -5.70 16.20 4.51
N HIS A 82 -5.84 15.00 5.08
CA HIS A 82 -6.59 14.74 6.29
C HIS A 82 -5.71 14.64 7.56
N THR A 83 -4.48 15.19 7.53
CA THR A 83 -3.54 15.14 8.66
C THR A 83 -4.16 15.72 9.94
N ALA A 84 -4.92 16.82 9.84
CA ALA A 84 -5.50 17.48 11.00
C ALA A 84 -6.58 16.61 11.66
N SER A 85 -7.48 16.00 10.89
CA SER A 85 -8.52 15.10 11.40
C SER A 85 -7.94 13.79 11.92
N LEU A 86 -7.01 13.19 11.19
CA LEU A 86 -6.43 11.89 11.53
C LEU A 86 -5.50 11.94 12.74
N LEU A 87 -4.57 12.91 12.78
CA LEU A 87 -3.56 12.98 13.86
C LEU A 87 -4.04 13.80 15.04
N ARG A 88 -4.66 14.96 14.80
CA ARG A 88 -5.05 15.89 15.85
C ARG A 88 -6.51 15.74 16.29
N GLY A 89 -7.36 15.06 15.49
CA GLY A 89 -8.80 14.97 15.74
C GLY A 89 -9.50 16.31 15.61
N LYS A 90 -9.01 17.19 14.75
CA LYS A 90 -9.54 18.52 14.56
C LYS A 90 -10.56 18.51 13.42
N ASP A 91 -11.67 19.22 13.62
CA ASP A 91 -12.75 19.39 12.64
C ASP A 91 -13.30 18.06 12.09
N THR A 92 -13.51 17.06 12.99
CA THR A 92 -13.94 15.72 12.62
C THR A 92 -14.72 15.02 13.74
N GLU A 93 -15.70 14.22 13.36
CA GLU A 93 -16.42 13.30 14.26
C GLU A 93 -15.70 11.94 14.44
N LEU A 94 -14.50 11.77 13.85
CA LEU A 94 -13.72 10.54 13.99
C LEU A 94 -13.35 10.26 15.45
N THR A 95 -13.74 9.11 15.95
CA THR A 95 -13.26 8.60 17.24
C THR A 95 -11.76 8.29 17.19
N ARG A 96 -11.11 8.23 18.36
CA ARG A 96 -9.69 7.83 18.47
C ARG A 96 -9.44 6.43 17.87
N GLY A 97 -10.40 5.51 18.04
CA GLY A 97 -10.32 4.17 17.46
C GLY A 97 -10.38 4.16 15.95
N GLN A 98 -11.28 4.96 15.35
CA GLN A 98 -11.37 5.10 13.90
C GLN A 98 -10.10 5.71 13.31
N ARG A 99 -9.59 6.80 13.90
CA ARG A 99 -8.32 7.43 13.48
C ARG A 99 -7.17 6.43 13.51
N TYR A 100 -7.04 5.66 14.58
CA TYR A 100 -6.05 4.60 14.66
C TYR A 100 -6.19 3.58 13.53
N HIS A 101 -7.40 3.11 13.24
CA HIS A 101 -7.62 2.10 12.21
C HIS A 101 -7.34 2.63 10.79
N PHE A 102 -7.72 3.87 10.48
CA PHE A 102 -7.38 4.49 9.21
C PHE A 102 -5.87 4.65 9.05
N LEU A 103 -5.18 5.18 10.06
CA LEU A 103 -3.72 5.29 10.03
C LEU A 103 -3.05 3.92 9.93
N ALA A 104 -3.48 2.94 10.73
CA ALA A 104 -2.94 1.58 10.69
C ALA A 104 -3.15 0.89 9.33
N GLY A 105 -4.17 1.28 8.57
CA GLY A 105 -4.41 0.79 7.22
C GLY A 105 -3.49 1.41 6.16
N TRP A 106 -3.07 2.66 6.33
CA TRP A 106 -2.23 3.38 5.35
C TRP A 106 -0.75 3.46 5.71
N LEU A 107 -0.40 3.48 6.99
CA LEU A 107 1.01 3.52 7.44
C LEU A 107 1.90 2.39 6.90
N PRO A 108 1.40 1.17 6.61
CA PRO A 108 2.21 0.15 5.95
C PRO A 108 2.82 0.60 4.63
N TRP A 109 2.13 1.45 3.85
CA TRP A 109 2.70 2.03 2.64
C TRP A 109 3.90 2.92 2.93
N VAL A 110 3.83 3.73 3.97
CA VAL A 110 4.96 4.58 4.41
C VAL A 110 6.13 3.73 4.89
N ALA A 111 5.86 2.68 5.68
CA ALA A 111 6.88 1.76 6.15
C ALA A 111 7.60 1.04 5.00
N ASP A 112 6.84 0.57 4.00
CA ASP A 112 7.43 -0.01 2.78
C ASP A 112 8.21 1.03 1.97
N GLY A 113 7.75 2.30 1.94
CA GLY A 113 8.48 3.41 1.33
C GLY A 113 9.81 3.71 2.01
N MET A 114 9.85 3.65 3.32
CA MET A 114 11.10 3.86 4.08
C MET A 114 12.14 2.76 3.88
N ASN A 115 11.70 1.56 3.49
CA ASN A 115 12.61 0.43 3.25
C ASN A 115 13.70 0.75 2.20
N ILE A 116 13.41 1.65 1.23
CA ILE A 116 14.42 2.06 0.24
C ILE A 116 15.60 2.79 0.89
N PHE A 117 15.36 3.64 1.88
CA PHE A 117 16.41 4.37 2.58
C PHE A 117 17.33 3.41 3.35
N PHE A 118 16.73 2.42 4.02
CA PHE A 118 17.52 1.39 4.71
C PHE A 118 18.31 0.53 3.73
N THR A 119 17.73 0.16 2.59
CA THR A 119 18.41 -0.61 1.55
C THR A 119 19.57 0.16 0.95
N VAL A 120 19.35 1.42 0.56
CA VAL A 120 20.42 2.29 0.01
C VAL A 120 21.48 2.55 1.07
N GLY A 121 21.10 2.84 2.31
CA GLY A 121 22.03 3.01 3.42
C GLY A 121 22.89 1.79 3.66
N ALA A 122 22.31 0.60 3.66
CA ALA A 122 23.04 -0.67 3.80
C ALA A 122 24.01 -0.91 2.64
N LEU A 123 23.60 -0.63 1.40
CA LEU A 123 24.49 -0.74 0.23
C LEU A 123 25.65 0.24 0.29
N LEU A 124 25.39 1.50 0.66
CA LEU A 124 26.45 2.52 0.81
C LEU A 124 27.42 2.15 1.93
N TRP A 125 26.91 1.66 3.06
CA TRP A 125 27.75 1.18 4.15
C TRP A 125 28.62 -0.01 3.73
N SER A 126 28.03 -0.99 3.06
CA SER A 126 28.77 -2.15 2.54
C SER A 126 29.84 -1.75 1.52
N ALA A 127 29.52 -0.81 0.63
CA ALA A 127 30.49 -0.26 -0.30
C ALA A 127 31.64 0.47 0.42
N ALA A 128 31.32 1.28 1.43
CA ALA A 128 32.31 1.97 2.24
C ALA A 128 33.25 1.00 3.00
N MET A 129 32.72 -0.11 3.52
CA MET A 129 33.52 -1.18 4.15
C MET A 129 34.52 -1.83 3.17
N ILE A 130 34.12 -1.98 1.91
CA ILE A 130 35.00 -2.56 0.86
C ILE A 130 36.06 -1.55 0.44
N ILE A 131 35.68 -0.27 0.27
CA ILE A 131 36.57 0.78 -0.28
C ILE A 131 37.55 1.30 0.80
N VAL A 132 37.07 1.43 2.05
CA VAL A 132 37.86 2.01 3.15
C VAL A 132 37.82 1.10 4.38
N PRO A 133 38.32 -0.13 4.31
CA PRO A 133 38.17 -1.16 5.34
C PRO A 133 38.81 -0.78 6.69
N THR A 134 39.75 0.15 6.69
CA THR A 134 40.46 0.59 7.91
C THR A 134 39.69 1.67 8.72
N ARG A 135 38.60 2.24 8.15
CA ARG A 135 37.84 3.34 8.76
C ARG A 135 36.36 3.01 8.97
N VAL A 136 35.88 1.94 8.38
CA VAL A 136 34.46 1.56 8.44
C VAL A 136 34.34 0.14 8.97
N ASP A 137 33.89 0.04 10.21
CA ASP A 137 33.72 -1.24 10.88
C ASP A 137 32.42 -1.95 10.44
N PRO A 138 32.38 -3.29 10.47
CA PRO A 138 31.12 -4.04 10.33
C PRO A 138 30.11 -3.60 11.38
N PRO A 139 28.83 -3.46 11.01
CA PRO A 139 27.81 -3.15 11.99
C PRO A 139 27.74 -4.24 13.06
N LEU A 140 27.60 -3.85 14.32
CA LEU A 140 27.40 -4.80 15.40
C LEU A 140 26.18 -5.67 15.10
N LEU A 141 26.24 -6.95 15.48
CA LEU A 141 25.14 -7.92 15.28
C LEU A 141 23.80 -7.42 15.81
N ILE A 142 23.81 -6.62 16.87
CA ILE A 142 22.61 -5.99 17.43
C ILE A 142 21.87 -5.10 16.43
N PHE A 143 22.54 -4.54 15.42
CA PHE A 143 21.91 -3.76 14.36
C PHE A 143 21.47 -4.61 13.16
N ALA A 144 22.00 -5.82 13.00
CA ALA A 144 21.61 -6.74 11.94
C ALA A 144 20.42 -7.63 12.32
N ILE A 145 20.33 -8.03 13.59
CA ILE A 145 19.27 -8.94 14.08
C ILE A 145 17.85 -8.36 13.94
N PRO A 146 17.53 -7.11 14.34
CA PRO A 146 16.19 -6.59 14.24
C PRO A 146 15.66 -6.50 12.80
N PRO A 147 16.39 -5.97 11.80
CA PRO A 147 15.93 -5.96 10.40
C PRO A 147 15.68 -7.36 9.86
N LEU A 148 16.57 -8.32 10.17
CA LEU A 148 16.40 -9.72 9.75
C LEU A 148 15.16 -10.36 10.39
N ALA A 149 14.96 -10.15 11.68
CA ALA A 149 13.79 -10.65 12.40
C ALA A 149 12.49 -10.05 11.83
N LEU A 150 12.46 -8.74 11.55
CA LEU A 150 11.32 -8.07 10.93
C LEU A 150 11.06 -8.58 9.51
N PHE A 151 12.10 -8.84 8.73
CA PHE A 151 11.98 -9.41 7.39
C PHE A 151 11.36 -10.82 7.46
N VAL A 152 11.89 -11.70 8.30
CA VAL A 152 11.37 -13.06 8.52
C VAL A 152 9.92 -13.00 9.02
N PHE A 153 9.62 -12.11 9.95
CA PHE A 153 8.26 -11.89 10.45
C PHE A 153 7.31 -11.42 9.33
N LYS A 154 7.72 -10.45 8.50
CA LYS A 154 6.93 -9.93 7.37
C LYS A 154 6.59 -11.05 6.38
N VAL A 155 7.59 -11.82 5.95
CA VAL A 155 7.40 -12.93 5.02
C VAL A 155 6.54 -14.03 5.64
N GLY A 156 6.85 -14.43 6.86
CA GLY A 156 6.09 -15.46 7.60
C GLY A 156 4.63 -15.06 7.82
N LYS A 157 4.37 -13.79 8.16
CA LYS A 157 3.01 -13.24 8.28
C LYS A 157 2.24 -13.34 6.97
N ILE A 158 2.86 -12.98 5.85
CA ILE A 158 2.20 -13.05 4.53
C ILE A 158 1.84 -14.50 4.22
N ILE A 159 2.79 -15.44 4.35
CA ILE A 159 2.56 -16.86 4.11
C ILE A 159 1.44 -17.39 5.02
N PHE A 160 1.48 -17.06 6.30
CA PHE A 160 0.45 -17.47 7.25
C PHE A 160 -0.94 -16.96 6.87
N LEU A 161 -1.07 -15.66 6.53
CA LEU A 161 -2.33 -15.06 6.15
C LEU A 161 -2.89 -15.67 4.85
N TYR A 162 -2.07 -15.84 3.83
CA TYR A 162 -2.51 -16.41 2.57
C TYR A 162 -2.95 -17.86 2.72
N ARG A 163 -2.26 -18.64 3.54
CA ARG A 163 -2.68 -20.01 3.85
C ARG A 163 -3.95 -20.09 4.69
N ARG A 164 -4.06 -19.22 5.71
CA ARG A 164 -5.16 -19.29 6.68
C ARG A 164 -6.43 -18.61 6.20
N ALA A 165 -6.31 -17.43 5.62
CA ALA A 165 -7.45 -16.60 5.23
C ALA A 165 -7.88 -16.83 3.77
N VAL A 166 -6.95 -17.08 2.86
CA VAL A 166 -7.23 -17.29 1.43
C VAL A 166 -7.32 -18.77 1.07
N GLY A 167 -6.69 -19.64 1.85
CA GLY A 167 -6.75 -21.09 1.65
C GLY A 167 -5.86 -21.62 0.51
N VAL A 168 -4.85 -20.82 0.07
CA VAL A 168 -3.93 -21.23 -1.00
C VAL A 168 -2.85 -22.21 -0.49
N ASN A 169 -2.22 -22.95 -1.41
CA ASN A 169 -1.10 -23.82 -1.09
C ASN A 169 0.17 -23.03 -0.71
N LEU A 170 1.19 -23.72 -0.21
CA LEU A 170 2.43 -23.08 0.27
C LEU A 170 3.21 -22.42 -0.85
N LYS A 171 3.21 -22.99 -2.06
CA LYS A 171 3.89 -22.44 -3.24
C LYS A 171 3.30 -21.09 -3.62
N ASP A 172 1.98 -21.01 -3.72
CA ASP A 172 1.29 -19.76 -4.09
C ASP A 172 1.42 -18.71 -2.99
N ALA A 173 1.39 -19.11 -1.72
CA ALA A 173 1.64 -18.21 -0.60
C ALA A 173 3.07 -17.63 -0.63
N PHE A 174 4.06 -18.45 -0.98
CA PHE A 174 5.45 -18.01 -1.17
C PHE A 174 5.59 -17.08 -2.39
N CYS A 175 4.98 -17.42 -3.52
CA CYS A 175 4.96 -16.56 -4.71
C CYS A 175 4.29 -15.20 -4.41
N ALA A 176 3.21 -15.18 -3.63
CA ALA A 176 2.59 -13.93 -3.18
C ALA A 176 3.50 -13.10 -2.29
N ALA A 177 4.27 -13.73 -1.38
CA ALA A 177 5.26 -13.03 -0.57
C ALA A 177 6.39 -12.45 -1.42
N LEU A 178 6.88 -13.20 -2.40
CA LEU A 178 7.92 -12.76 -3.34
C LEU A 178 7.42 -11.59 -4.20
N ALA A 179 6.20 -11.67 -4.74
CA ALA A 179 5.58 -10.58 -5.48
C ALA A 179 5.45 -9.30 -4.61
N GLY A 180 5.07 -9.46 -3.33
CA GLY A 180 5.02 -8.35 -2.38
C GLY A 180 6.39 -7.70 -2.14
N LEU A 181 7.46 -8.48 -2.07
CA LEU A 181 8.83 -7.96 -1.96
C LEU A 181 9.27 -7.23 -3.24
N ALA A 182 8.95 -7.78 -4.41
CA ALA A 182 9.28 -7.16 -5.70
C ALA A 182 8.58 -5.80 -5.90
N LEU A 183 7.49 -5.53 -5.20
CA LEU A 183 6.80 -4.24 -5.23
C LEU A 183 7.45 -3.16 -4.36
N SER A 184 8.39 -3.49 -3.49
CA SER A 184 8.94 -2.56 -2.49
C SER A 184 9.49 -1.29 -3.12
N HIS A 185 10.23 -1.39 -4.23
CA HIS A 185 10.74 -0.22 -4.96
C HIS A 185 9.62 0.64 -5.53
N THR A 186 8.62 0.03 -6.15
CA THR A 186 7.46 0.73 -6.74
C THR A 186 6.66 1.48 -5.66
N ILE A 187 6.44 0.84 -4.52
CA ILE A 187 5.75 1.45 -3.38
C ILE A 187 6.57 2.61 -2.81
N ALA A 188 7.89 2.42 -2.65
CA ALA A 188 8.77 3.48 -2.18
C ALA A 188 8.74 4.71 -3.10
N LYS A 189 8.82 4.50 -4.41
CA LYS A 189 8.68 5.55 -5.42
C LYS A 189 7.32 6.26 -5.30
N ALA A 190 6.23 5.51 -5.16
CA ALA A 190 4.89 6.07 -5.01
C ALA A 190 4.75 6.94 -3.74
N VAL A 191 5.29 6.47 -2.63
CA VAL A 191 5.29 7.20 -1.35
C VAL A 191 6.07 8.50 -1.46
N LEU A 192 7.28 8.46 -2.02
CA LEU A 192 8.10 9.66 -2.24
C LEU A 192 7.38 10.65 -3.16
N TYR A 193 6.86 10.20 -4.31
CA TYR A 193 6.07 11.05 -5.19
C TYR A 193 4.87 11.65 -4.47
N GLY A 194 4.14 10.86 -3.67
CA GLY A 194 3.00 11.33 -2.90
C GLY A 194 3.36 12.45 -1.91
N PHE A 195 4.55 12.43 -1.31
CA PHE A 195 5.02 13.49 -0.43
C PHE A 195 5.38 14.78 -1.20
N PHE A 196 6.05 14.66 -2.34
CA PHE A 196 6.60 15.80 -3.06
C PHE A 196 5.74 16.35 -4.19
N THR A 197 4.70 15.63 -4.62
CA THR A 197 3.79 16.07 -5.68
C THR A 197 2.36 16.27 -5.18
N SER A 198 1.57 17.04 -5.91
CA SER A 198 0.16 17.29 -5.58
C SER A 198 -0.78 16.39 -6.36
N SER A 199 -0.44 16.08 -7.61
CA SER A 199 -1.25 15.24 -8.51
C SER A 199 -0.38 14.50 -9.50
N ILE A 200 -0.88 13.36 -9.95
CA ILE A 200 -0.36 12.62 -11.09
C ILE A 200 -1.51 12.26 -12.01
N PRO A 201 -1.29 12.12 -13.33
CA PRO A 201 -2.32 11.68 -14.26
C PRO A 201 -2.89 10.31 -13.86
N PHE A 202 -4.20 10.17 -14.01
CA PHE A 202 -4.85 8.87 -13.79
C PHE A 202 -4.65 7.98 -15.02
N PHE A 203 -3.86 6.93 -14.86
CA PHE A 203 -3.71 5.90 -15.88
C PHE A 203 -4.58 4.69 -15.52
N ARG A 204 -5.58 4.42 -16.38
CA ARG A 204 -6.38 3.21 -16.23
C ARG A 204 -5.50 1.99 -16.47
N THR A 205 -5.53 1.03 -15.56
CA THR A 205 -4.84 -0.25 -15.73
C THR A 205 -5.60 -1.07 -16.77
N PRO A 206 -4.97 -1.48 -17.90
CA PRO A 206 -5.59 -2.39 -18.83
C PRO A 206 -5.95 -3.72 -18.15
N LYS A 207 -7.04 -4.30 -18.55
CA LYS A 207 -7.49 -5.62 -18.12
C LYS A 207 -7.86 -6.38 -19.41
N ASN A 208 -6.83 -6.87 -20.09
CA ASN A 208 -6.99 -7.65 -21.29
C ASN A 208 -6.89 -9.13 -20.93
N ALA A 209 -7.74 -9.94 -21.51
CA ALA A 209 -7.74 -11.39 -21.29
C ALA A 209 -6.64 -12.12 -22.09
N ASP A 210 -5.72 -11.38 -22.70
CA ASP A 210 -4.66 -11.97 -23.54
C ASP A 210 -3.53 -12.50 -22.66
N ASN A 211 -3.26 -13.80 -22.79
CA ASN A 211 -2.15 -14.47 -22.13
C ASN A 211 -0.82 -13.97 -22.68
N HIS A 212 -0.19 -13.04 -21.99
CA HIS A 212 1.19 -12.65 -22.28
C HIS A 212 2.14 -13.79 -21.88
N GLY A 213 2.90 -14.31 -22.85
CA GLY A 213 3.89 -15.33 -22.59
C GLY A 213 4.98 -14.85 -21.61
N PHE A 214 5.60 -15.79 -20.89
CA PHE A 214 6.63 -15.55 -19.88
C PHE A 214 7.76 -14.61 -20.36
N TRP A 215 8.19 -14.74 -21.61
CA TRP A 215 9.25 -13.91 -22.20
C TRP A 215 8.82 -12.46 -22.44
N VAL A 216 7.56 -12.22 -22.78
CA VAL A 216 7.00 -10.87 -22.90
C VAL A 216 6.98 -10.20 -21.53
N ALA A 217 6.53 -10.92 -20.49
CA ALA A 217 6.54 -10.41 -19.13
C ALA A 217 7.95 -10.03 -18.63
N ILE A 218 8.99 -10.81 -18.99
CA ILE A 218 10.38 -10.48 -18.66
C ILE A 218 10.87 -9.27 -19.45
N SER A 219 10.56 -9.17 -20.75
CA SER A 219 10.99 -8.03 -21.56
C SER A 219 10.37 -6.71 -21.08
N GLU A 220 9.13 -6.76 -20.64
CA GLU A 220 8.41 -5.61 -20.08
C GLU A 220 8.83 -5.26 -18.63
N ALA A 221 9.45 -6.18 -17.92
CA ALA A 221 9.99 -5.95 -16.58
C ALA A 221 11.34 -5.23 -16.55
N ARG A 222 11.88 -4.85 -17.71
CA ARG A 222 13.17 -4.14 -17.88
C ARG A 222 13.06 -2.62 -17.67
N GLU A 223 12.42 -2.16 -16.60
CA GLU A 223 12.52 -0.76 -16.18
C GLU A 223 13.52 -0.57 -15.03
#